data_dfab9d9a0aa54ecd551555403e0993b6
#
_entry.id   dfab9d9a0aa54ecd551555403e0993b6
#
_cell.length_a   1.000
_cell.length_b   1.000
_cell.length_c   1.000
_cell.angle_alpha   90.00
_cell.angle_beta   90.00
_cell.angle_gamma   90.00
#
_symmetry.space_group_name_H-M   'P 1'
#
loop_
_entity.id
_entity.type
_entity.pdbx_description
1 polymer ?
#
loop_
_entity_poly.entity_id
_entity_poly.type
_entity_poly.pdbx_seq_one_letter_code
_entity_poly.pdbx_strand_id
1 'polypeptide(L)'
;MDNKHTLAALFAMGVKGEAAGPGALAKRLGLRPREARKEMQDLEEAGMVELVRGSARLTSKGRRSIRVVFIGGGFELIHYGHVYTISKARKLGDALVVSVARDSTIRKRKGREPLISEGDRVRLLSSLREVDAAILGVEGDIYVTLQKVKPDIVALGYDQYHMEGEVKREAKKRGMKLRVVRLDSPYPHIKTTRILKEL
;
A
#
# COMPACT_ATOMS: atom_id res chain seq x y z
N MET A 1 -11.99 17.72 12.88
CA MET A 1 -10.80 16.85 12.75
C MET A 1 -10.71 16.32 11.33
N ASP A 2 -9.53 16.12 10.81
CA ASP A 2 -9.40 15.53 9.48
C ASP A 2 -9.67 14.02 9.54
N ASN A 3 -10.91 13.63 9.29
CA ASN A 3 -11.38 12.23 9.31
C ASN A 3 -10.58 11.31 8.36
N LYS A 4 -9.83 11.89 7.44
CA LYS A 4 -9.06 11.14 6.43
C LYS A 4 -7.96 10.28 7.04
N HIS A 5 -7.28 10.77 8.08
CA HIS A 5 -6.23 10.01 8.74
C HIS A 5 -6.76 8.73 9.37
N THR A 6 -7.88 8.84 10.09
CA THR A 6 -8.55 7.68 10.72
C THR A 6 -9.12 6.73 9.66
N LEU A 7 -9.75 7.26 8.60
CA LEU A 7 -10.24 6.42 7.49
C LEU A 7 -9.11 5.71 6.75
N ALA A 8 -7.97 6.37 6.53
CA ALA A 8 -6.79 5.75 5.92
C ALA A 8 -6.22 4.63 6.79
N ALA A 9 -6.15 4.84 8.11
CA ALA A 9 -5.72 3.81 9.06
C ALA A 9 -6.66 2.59 9.04
N LEU A 10 -7.97 2.82 9.10
CA LEU A 10 -8.99 1.76 9.03
C LEU A 10 -8.94 1.01 7.70
N PHE A 11 -8.75 1.72 6.58
CA PHE A 11 -8.56 1.12 5.27
C PHE A 11 -7.33 0.19 5.24
N ALA A 12 -6.19 0.68 5.73
CA ALA A 12 -4.95 -0.08 5.77
C ALA A 12 -5.06 -1.35 6.63
N MET A 13 -5.74 -1.25 7.78
CA MET A 13 -6.04 -2.41 8.63
C MET A 13 -6.91 -3.43 7.88
N GLY A 14 -7.96 -2.97 7.18
CA GLY A 14 -8.82 -3.84 6.38
C GLY A 14 -8.09 -4.54 5.24
N VAL A 15 -7.19 -3.84 4.53
CA VAL A 15 -6.35 -4.42 3.46
C VAL A 15 -5.44 -5.53 3.99
N LYS A 16 -4.95 -5.39 5.23
CA LYS A 16 -4.10 -6.39 5.91
C LYS A 16 -4.89 -7.53 6.56
N GLY A 17 -6.22 -7.44 6.59
CA GLY A 17 -7.08 -8.40 7.30
C GLY A 17 -7.04 -8.25 8.82
N GLU A 18 -6.59 -7.11 9.34
CA GLU A 18 -6.51 -6.81 10.77
C GLU A 18 -7.87 -6.35 11.29
N ALA A 19 -8.23 -6.79 12.50
CA ALA A 19 -9.44 -6.31 13.17
C ALA A 19 -9.26 -4.85 13.61
N ALA A 20 -10.14 -3.97 13.12
CA ALA A 20 -10.09 -2.54 13.37
C ALA A 20 -10.92 -2.15 14.62
N GLY A 21 -10.61 -2.76 15.77
CA GLY A 21 -11.21 -2.37 17.05
C GLY A 21 -10.56 -1.12 17.66
N PRO A 22 -11.19 -0.49 18.70
CA PRO A 22 -10.71 0.75 19.30
C PRO A 22 -9.26 0.67 19.81
N GLY A 23 -8.88 -0.45 20.43
CA GLY A 23 -7.52 -0.63 20.94
C GLY A 23 -6.46 -0.73 19.83
N ALA A 24 -6.75 -1.45 18.74
CA ALA A 24 -5.86 -1.57 17.61
C ALA A 24 -5.71 -0.23 16.85
N LEU A 25 -6.83 0.48 16.66
CA LEU A 25 -6.84 1.81 16.05
C LEU A 25 -6.09 2.82 16.92
N ALA A 26 -6.31 2.81 18.22
CA ALA A 26 -5.61 3.68 19.18
C ALA A 26 -4.09 3.49 19.11
N LYS A 27 -3.62 2.23 19.13
CA LYS A 27 -2.19 1.89 18.99
C LYS A 27 -1.60 2.42 17.67
N ARG A 28 -2.37 2.30 16.59
CA ARG A 28 -1.92 2.73 15.25
C ARG A 28 -1.81 4.25 15.14
N LEU A 29 -2.75 4.98 15.72
CA LEU A 29 -2.83 6.45 15.64
C LEU A 29 -2.13 7.19 16.77
N GLY A 30 -1.61 6.47 17.78
CA GLY A 30 -1.05 7.09 18.99
C GLY A 30 -2.12 7.75 19.87
N LEU A 31 -3.35 7.25 19.84
CA LEU A 31 -4.48 7.74 20.61
C LEU A 31 -4.71 6.90 21.87
N ARG A 32 -5.50 7.43 22.81
CA ARG A 32 -6.08 6.62 23.89
C ARG A 32 -7.24 5.78 23.34
N PRO A 33 -7.47 4.56 23.85
CA PRO A 33 -8.58 3.70 23.37
C PRO A 33 -9.96 4.38 23.41
N ARG A 34 -10.20 5.26 24.38
CA ARG A 34 -11.44 6.04 24.50
C ARG A 34 -11.60 7.04 23.35
N GLU A 35 -10.51 7.69 22.95
CA GLU A 35 -10.50 8.64 21.84
C GLU A 35 -10.76 7.92 20.51
N ALA A 36 -10.05 6.81 20.26
CA ALA A 36 -10.28 5.99 19.09
C ALA A 36 -11.72 5.46 19.00
N ARG A 37 -12.31 5.05 20.12
CA ARG A 37 -13.73 4.64 20.17
C ARG A 37 -14.65 5.78 19.78
N LYS A 38 -14.41 6.98 20.31
CA LYS A 38 -15.20 8.16 19.95
C LYS A 38 -15.09 8.48 18.47
N GLU A 39 -13.88 8.51 17.91
CA GLU A 39 -13.69 8.73 16.47
C GLU A 39 -14.42 7.69 15.62
N MET A 40 -14.41 6.41 16.03
CA MET A 40 -15.16 5.37 15.32
C MET A 40 -16.66 5.61 15.36
N GLN A 41 -17.23 6.07 16.50
CA GLN A 41 -18.64 6.41 16.64
C GLN A 41 -19.00 7.63 15.78
N ASP A 42 -18.21 8.70 15.84
CA ASP A 42 -18.41 9.91 15.04
C ASP A 42 -18.39 9.57 13.52
N LEU A 43 -17.52 8.66 13.10
CA LEU A 43 -17.46 8.18 11.72
C LEU A 43 -18.66 7.29 11.35
N GLU A 44 -19.18 6.51 12.27
CA GLU A 44 -20.39 5.70 12.07
C GLU A 44 -21.62 6.60 11.91
N GLU A 45 -21.80 7.58 12.79
CA GLU A 45 -22.87 8.60 12.69
C GLU A 45 -22.79 9.37 11.36
N ALA A 46 -21.57 9.66 10.89
CA ALA A 46 -21.34 10.26 9.58
C ALA A 46 -21.61 9.29 8.40
N GLY A 47 -21.89 8.02 8.66
CA GLY A 47 -22.08 6.97 7.65
C GLY A 47 -20.82 6.61 6.87
N MET A 48 -19.63 6.91 7.39
CA MET A 48 -18.34 6.62 6.75
C MET A 48 -17.81 5.25 7.13
N VAL A 49 -18.18 4.72 8.29
CA VAL A 49 -17.86 3.37 8.73
C VAL A 49 -19.13 2.65 9.20
N GLU A 50 -19.03 1.34 9.30
CA GLU A 50 -20.00 0.45 9.93
C GLU A 50 -19.29 -0.31 11.05
N LEU A 51 -19.88 -0.33 12.25
CA LEU A 51 -19.34 -1.07 13.37
C LEU A 51 -19.95 -2.48 13.42
N VAL A 52 -19.11 -3.47 13.14
CA VAL A 52 -19.51 -4.89 13.17
C VAL A 52 -18.73 -5.60 14.27
N ARG A 53 -19.42 -6.09 15.28
CA ARG A 53 -18.81 -6.78 16.45
C ARG A 53 -17.66 -5.97 17.08
N GLY A 54 -17.82 -4.65 17.18
CA GLY A 54 -16.83 -3.75 17.76
C GLY A 54 -15.64 -3.39 16.89
N SER A 55 -15.63 -3.82 15.63
CA SER A 55 -14.63 -3.45 14.62
C SER A 55 -15.23 -2.55 13.56
N ALA A 56 -14.51 -1.50 13.16
CA ALA A 56 -14.92 -0.59 12.09
C ALA A 56 -14.58 -1.13 10.71
N ARG A 57 -15.51 -1.00 9.78
CA ARG A 57 -15.30 -1.24 8.35
C ARG A 57 -15.72 -0.01 7.57
N LEU A 58 -14.94 0.37 6.55
CA LEU A 58 -15.33 1.49 5.70
C LEU A 58 -16.58 1.14 4.89
N THR A 59 -17.54 2.06 4.90
CA THR A 59 -18.63 2.06 3.92
C THR A 59 -18.13 2.52 2.56
N SER A 60 -18.96 2.42 1.53
CA SER A 60 -18.64 3.02 0.22
C SER A 60 -18.42 4.53 0.30
N LYS A 61 -19.12 5.24 1.21
CA LYS A 61 -18.93 6.67 1.47
C LYS A 61 -17.55 6.93 2.07
N GLY A 62 -17.19 6.19 3.14
CA GLY A 62 -15.89 6.32 3.80
C GLY A 62 -14.73 5.96 2.85
N ARG A 63 -14.86 4.90 2.03
CA ARG A 63 -13.83 4.55 1.05
C ARG A 63 -13.63 5.64 -0.01
N ARG A 64 -14.70 6.29 -0.48
CA ARG A 64 -14.58 7.40 -1.45
C ARG A 64 -14.06 8.70 -0.84
N SER A 65 -14.04 8.83 0.47
CA SER A 65 -13.54 10.04 1.17
C SER A 65 -12.02 10.08 1.25
N ILE A 66 -11.33 8.98 0.93
CA ILE A 66 -9.87 8.89 0.92
C ILE A 66 -9.35 8.51 -0.47
N ARG A 67 -8.15 8.96 -0.78
CA ARG A 67 -7.41 8.60 -1.98
C ARG A 67 -6.34 7.57 -1.65
N VAL A 68 -6.47 6.38 -2.22
CA VAL A 68 -5.54 5.25 -2.00
C VAL A 68 -4.52 5.19 -3.13
N VAL A 69 -3.24 5.20 -2.76
CA VAL A 69 -2.11 5.04 -3.67
C VAL A 69 -1.55 3.63 -3.53
N PHE A 70 -1.20 3.03 -4.64
CA PHE A 70 -0.59 1.71 -4.71
C PHE A 70 0.76 1.79 -5.41
N ILE A 71 1.76 1.17 -4.83
CA ILE A 71 3.04 0.86 -5.47
C ILE A 71 3.35 -0.62 -5.33
N GLY A 72 4.10 -1.19 -6.26
CA GLY A 72 4.55 -2.57 -6.20
C GLY A 72 6.04 -2.68 -6.50
N GLY A 73 6.70 -3.69 -5.93
CA GLY A 73 8.12 -3.91 -6.19
C GLY A 73 8.68 -5.14 -5.51
N GLY A 74 9.95 -5.46 -5.82
CA GLY A 74 10.68 -6.56 -5.18
C GLY A 74 11.15 -6.22 -3.79
N PHE A 75 11.70 -5.02 -3.60
CA PHE A 75 12.19 -4.48 -2.33
C PHE A 75 13.16 -5.43 -1.60
N GLU A 76 14.06 -6.10 -2.33
CA GLU A 76 15.01 -7.06 -1.74
C GLU A 76 16.04 -6.39 -0.84
N LEU A 77 16.52 -5.22 -1.22
CA LEU A 77 17.35 -4.33 -0.41
C LEU A 77 16.73 -2.95 -0.47
N ILE A 78 16.36 -2.42 0.69
CA ILE A 78 15.87 -1.04 0.77
C ILE A 78 17.07 -0.10 0.71
N HIS A 79 17.02 0.81 -0.23
CA HIS A 79 18.00 1.88 -0.42
C HIS A 79 17.30 3.21 -0.63
N TYR A 80 18.05 4.30 -0.65
CA TYR A 80 17.48 5.66 -0.70
C TYR A 80 16.56 5.89 -1.91
N GLY A 81 16.83 5.28 -3.06
CA GLY A 81 15.94 5.34 -4.22
C GLY A 81 14.53 4.77 -3.94
N HIS A 82 14.44 3.67 -3.16
CA HIS A 82 13.15 3.16 -2.72
C HIS A 82 12.44 4.11 -1.75
N VAL A 83 13.16 4.64 -0.75
CA VAL A 83 12.62 5.60 0.21
C VAL A 83 12.09 6.84 -0.50
N TYR A 84 12.84 7.37 -1.47
CA TYR A 84 12.39 8.50 -2.29
C TYR A 84 11.10 8.19 -3.05
N THR A 85 11.04 7.04 -3.74
CA THR A 85 9.84 6.62 -4.47
C THR A 85 8.63 6.45 -3.55
N ILE A 86 8.81 5.84 -2.37
CA ILE A 86 7.77 5.67 -1.35
C ILE A 86 7.27 7.04 -0.88
N SER A 87 8.18 7.96 -0.53
CA SER A 87 7.83 9.31 -0.09
C SER A 87 7.10 10.11 -1.17
N LYS A 88 7.49 9.99 -2.44
CA LYS A 88 6.79 10.63 -3.57
C LYS A 88 5.39 10.03 -3.76
N ALA A 89 5.27 8.72 -3.71
CA ALA A 89 3.97 8.03 -3.82
C ALA A 89 3.03 8.45 -2.68
N ARG A 90 3.53 8.52 -1.43
CA ARG A 90 2.74 8.93 -0.25
C ARG A 90 2.08 10.31 -0.41
N LYS A 91 2.75 11.23 -1.11
CA LYS A 91 2.24 12.59 -1.37
C LYS A 91 1.08 12.63 -2.37
N LEU A 92 0.79 11.54 -3.07
CA LEU A 92 -0.29 11.48 -4.05
C LEU A 92 -1.66 11.17 -3.46
N GLY A 93 -1.73 10.73 -2.19
CA GLY A 93 -3.00 10.36 -1.58
C GLY A 93 -2.97 10.29 -0.06
N ASP A 94 -4.09 9.81 0.49
CA ASP A 94 -4.33 9.76 1.93
C ASP A 94 -3.87 8.43 2.56
N ALA A 95 -3.75 7.36 1.75
CA ALA A 95 -3.22 6.06 2.18
C ALA A 95 -2.29 5.48 1.12
N LEU A 96 -1.14 4.92 1.55
CA LEU A 96 -0.19 4.24 0.68
C LEU A 96 -0.15 2.73 0.98
N VAL A 97 -0.48 1.94 -0.03
CA VAL A 97 -0.34 0.47 -0.01
C VAL A 97 0.87 0.06 -0.83
N VAL A 98 1.77 -0.70 -0.24
CA VAL A 98 2.94 -1.26 -0.89
C VAL A 98 2.76 -2.75 -1.10
N SER A 99 2.78 -3.21 -2.34
CA SER A 99 2.73 -4.63 -2.70
C SER A 99 4.13 -5.18 -2.91
N VAL A 100 4.48 -6.18 -2.14
CA VAL A 100 5.77 -6.88 -2.20
C VAL A 100 5.66 -8.08 -3.13
N ALA A 101 6.56 -8.18 -4.10
CA ALA A 101 6.61 -9.33 -4.99
C ALA A 101 6.92 -10.62 -4.22
N ARG A 102 6.25 -11.72 -4.56
CA ARG A 102 6.52 -13.05 -4.01
C ARG A 102 7.95 -13.50 -4.30
N ASP A 103 8.49 -14.35 -3.45
CA ASP A 103 9.79 -14.98 -3.67
C ASP A 103 9.80 -15.76 -4.98
N SER A 104 8.72 -16.49 -5.28
CA SER A 104 8.53 -17.17 -6.56
C SER A 104 8.56 -16.22 -7.77
N THR A 105 8.03 -15.00 -7.63
CA THR A 105 8.08 -13.97 -8.68
C THR A 105 9.50 -13.48 -8.90
N ILE A 106 10.27 -13.27 -7.83
CA ILE A 106 11.68 -12.86 -7.93
C ILE A 106 12.50 -13.97 -8.58
N ARG A 107 12.33 -15.21 -8.12
CA ARG A 107 12.99 -16.41 -8.67
C ARG A 107 12.75 -16.53 -10.17
N LYS A 108 11.49 -16.44 -10.58
CA LYS A 108 11.10 -16.53 -12.00
C LYS A 108 11.69 -15.40 -12.85
N ARG A 109 11.80 -14.18 -12.31
CA ARG A 109 12.25 -13.01 -13.09
C ARG A 109 13.76 -12.80 -13.09
N LYS A 110 14.43 -13.15 -11.99
CA LYS A 110 15.86 -12.88 -11.79
C LYS A 110 16.73 -14.12 -11.88
N GLY A 111 16.13 -15.32 -12.00
CA GLY A 111 16.85 -16.60 -12.09
C GLY A 111 17.63 -16.97 -10.83
N ARG A 112 17.30 -16.36 -9.67
CA ARG A 112 17.96 -16.60 -8.38
C ARG A 112 17.01 -16.47 -7.22
N GLU A 113 17.39 -17.02 -6.08
CA GLU A 113 16.67 -16.80 -4.83
C GLU A 113 16.74 -15.33 -4.38
N PRO A 114 15.67 -14.80 -3.75
CA PRO A 114 15.74 -13.50 -3.12
C PRO A 114 16.68 -13.52 -1.92
N LEU A 115 17.37 -12.41 -1.64
CA LEU A 115 18.26 -12.27 -0.49
C LEU A 115 17.52 -12.27 0.84
N ILE A 116 16.33 -11.74 0.84
CA ILE A 116 15.49 -11.54 2.03
C ILE A 116 14.12 -12.11 1.72
N SER A 117 13.57 -12.90 2.64
CA SER A 117 12.27 -13.55 2.49
C SER A 117 11.14 -12.54 2.24
N GLU A 118 10.11 -12.94 1.52
CA GLU A 118 8.93 -12.08 1.28
C GLU A 118 8.30 -11.58 2.57
N GLY A 119 8.30 -12.40 3.62
CA GLY A 119 7.77 -12.02 4.94
C GLY A 119 8.59 -10.92 5.60
N ASP A 120 9.92 -10.99 5.55
CA ASP A 120 10.80 -9.99 6.16
C ASP A 120 10.78 -8.69 5.34
N ARG A 121 10.65 -8.77 4.02
CA ARG A 121 10.48 -7.60 3.16
C ARG A 121 9.17 -6.86 3.47
N VAL A 122 8.07 -7.58 3.73
CA VAL A 122 6.81 -6.98 4.19
C VAL A 122 6.98 -6.35 5.56
N ARG A 123 7.64 -7.02 6.52
CA ARG A 123 7.92 -6.46 7.86
C ARG A 123 8.71 -5.16 7.78
N LEU A 124 9.79 -5.16 6.99
CA LEU A 124 10.63 -3.99 6.80
C LEU A 124 9.84 -2.80 6.23
N LEU A 125 9.05 -3.02 5.17
CA LEU A 125 8.23 -1.98 4.57
C LEU A 125 7.11 -1.50 5.51
N SER A 126 6.54 -2.40 6.32
CA SER A 126 5.53 -2.04 7.32
C SER A 126 6.08 -1.16 8.44
N SER A 127 7.41 -1.12 8.64
CA SER A 127 8.05 -0.26 9.64
C SER A 127 8.34 1.16 9.13
N LEU A 128 8.19 1.40 7.83
CA LEU A 128 8.37 2.74 7.25
C LEU A 128 7.15 3.62 7.54
N ARG A 129 7.41 4.81 8.08
CA ARG A 129 6.35 5.76 8.47
C ARG A 129 5.42 6.15 7.33
N GLU A 130 5.93 6.21 6.11
CA GLU A 130 5.17 6.58 4.91
C GLU A 130 4.25 5.46 4.39
N VAL A 131 4.38 4.23 4.91
CA VAL A 131 3.66 3.06 4.43
C VAL A 131 2.48 2.74 5.35
N ASP A 132 1.26 2.90 4.86
CA ASP A 132 0.06 2.58 5.64
C ASP A 132 -0.21 1.06 5.66
N ALA A 133 0.03 0.38 4.56
CA ALA A 133 -0.02 -1.09 4.51
C ALA A 133 1.04 -1.66 3.55
N ALA A 134 1.83 -2.62 4.03
CA ALA A 134 2.62 -3.48 3.17
C ALA A 134 1.96 -4.86 3.12
N ILE A 135 1.77 -5.39 1.90
CA ILE A 135 1.10 -6.68 1.65
C ILE A 135 1.89 -7.51 0.66
N LEU A 136 1.72 -8.81 0.71
CA LEU A 136 2.20 -9.69 -0.36
C LEU A 136 1.31 -9.56 -1.60
N GLY A 137 1.94 -9.41 -2.75
CA GLY A 137 1.24 -9.47 -4.03
C GLY A 137 0.67 -10.87 -4.29
N VAL A 138 -0.36 -10.96 -5.11
CA VAL A 138 -0.84 -12.24 -5.62
C VAL A 138 0.17 -12.75 -6.64
N GLU A 139 0.47 -14.03 -6.58
CA GLU A 139 1.43 -14.65 -7.49
C GLU A 139 0.94 -14.56 -8.95
N GLY A 140 1.86 -14.21 -9.83
CA GLY A 140 1.65 -14.21 -11.28
C GLY A 140 0.88 -13.03 -11.85
N ASP A 141 -0.02 -12.38 -11.11
CA ASP A 141 -0.84 -11.28 -11.64
C ASP A 141 -1.00 -10.12 -10.64
N ILE A 142 -0.32 -9.01 -10.92
CA ILE A 142 -0.45 -7.76 -10.16
C ILE A 142 -1.89 -7.21 -10.19
N TYR A 143 -2.64 -7.46 -11.26
CA TYR A 143 -3.98 -6.93 -11.41
C TYR A 143 -4.99 -7.57 -10.45
N VAL A 144 -4.76 -8.83 -10.05
CA VAL A 144 -5.54 -9.46 -8.97
C VAL A 144 -5.29 -8.76 -7.64
N THR A 145 -4.04 -8.35 -7.38
CA THR A 145 -3.72 -7.53 -6.19
C THR A 145 -4.41 -6.16 -6.27
N LEU A 146 -4.39 -5.51 -7.43
CA LEU A 146 -5.09 -4.23 -7.65
C LEU A 146 -6.60 -4.36 -7.45
N GLN A 147 -7.24 -5.46 -7.92
CA GLN A 147 -8.67 -5.71 -7.69
C GLN A 147 -9.03 -5.89 -6.21
N LYS A 148 -8.12 -6.46 -5.40
CA LYS A 148 -8.30 -6.59 -3.94
C LYS A 148 -8.15 -5.24 -3.23
N VAL A 149 -7.13 -4.47 -3.58
CA VAL A 149 -6.84 -3.18 -2.94
C VAL A 149 -7.77 -2.07 -3.43
N LYS A 150 -8.18 -2.11 -4.70
CA LYS A 150 -8.99 -1.08 -5.39
C LYS A 150 -8.42 0.33 -5.18
N PRO A 151 -7.15 0.58 -5.59
CA PRO A 151 -6.53 1.89 -5.42
C PRO A 151 -7.13 2.91 -6.38
N ASP A 152 -7.01 4.20 -6.03
CA ASP A 152 -7.36 5.32 -6.91
C ASP A 152 -6.19 5.70 -7.82
N ILE A 153 -4.95 5.46 -7.34
CA ILE A 153 -3.71 5.76 -8.07
C ILE A 153 -2.77 4.56 -7.99
N VAL A 154 -2.26 4.15 -9.16
CA VAL A 154 -1.09 3.27 -9.25
C VAL A 154 0.12 4.14 -9.59
N ALA A 155 1.11 4.19 -8.70
CA ALA A 155 2.34 4.90 -8.93
C ALA A 155 3.44 3.92 -9.34
N LEU A 156 4.02 4.11 -10.51
CA LEU A 156 5.10 3.31 -11.05
C LEU A 156 6.44 4.01 -10.78
N GLY A 157 7.44 3.28 -10.34
CA GLY A 157 8.80 3.78 -10.26
C GLY A 157 9.36 4.10 -11.66
N TYR A 158 10.36 4.97 -11.72
CA TYR A 158 10.94 5.47 -12.98
C TYR A 158 11.45 4.34 -13.91
N ASP A 159 11.94 3.26 -13.36
CA ASP A 159 12.56 2.13 -14.09
C ASP A 159 11.71 0.84 -14.07
N GLN A 160 10.47 0.92 -13.59
CA GLN A 160 9.59 -0.25 -13.62
C GLN A 160 9.17 -0.59 -15.05
N TYR A 161 9.23 -1.90 -15.37
CA TYR A 161 8.93 -2.43 -16.71
C TYR A 161 7.46 -2.28 -17.14
N HIS A 162 6.53 -2.11 -16.18
CA HIS A 162 5.12 -1.90 -16.50
C HIS A 162 4.91 -0.59 -17.25
N MET A 163 4.30 -0.71 -18.43
CA MET A 163 3.94 0.46 -19.22
C MET A 163 2.62 1.04 -18.72
N GLU A 164 2.58 2.35 -18.54
CA GLU A 164 1.39 3.06 -18.00
C GLU A 164 0.13 2.77 -18.83
N GLY A 165 0.25 2.75 -20.16
CA GLY A 165 -0.83 2.43 -21.07
C GLY A 165 -1.37 1.01 -20.90
N GLU A 166 -0.49 0.05 -20.64
CA GLU A 166 -0.85 -1.34 -20.36
C GLU A 166 -1.64 -1.44 -19.05
N VAL A 167 -1.10 -0.84 -17.97
CA VAL A 167 -1.78 -0.85 -16.67
C VAL A 167 -3.15 -0.21 -16.75
N LYS A 168 -3.28 0.92 -17.48
CA LYS A 168 -4.58 1.58 -17.72
C LYS A 168 -5.56 0.69 -18.48
N ARG A 169 -5.12 0.01 -19.56
CA ARG A 169 -5.97 -0.89 -20.37
C ARG A 169 -6.45 -2.08 -19.54
N GLU A 170 -5.53 -2.75 -18.85
CA GLU A 170 -5.86 -3.91 -18.04
C GLU A 170 -6.76 -3.57 -16.84
N ALA A 171 -6.53 -2.43 -16.19
CA ALA A 171 -7.41 -1.93 -15.15
C ALA A 171 -8.83 -1.69 -15.68
N LYS A 172 -8.96 -1.04 -16.86
CA LYS A 172 -10.25 -0.77 -17.51
C LYS A 172 -10.99 -2.07 -17.86
N LYS A 173 -10.30 -3.07 -18.43
CA LYS A 173 -10.88 -4.40 -18.72
C LYS A 173 -11.47 -5.08 -17.48
N ARG A 174 -10.88 -4.84 -16.31
CA ARG A 174 -11.31 -5.39 -15.01
C ARG A 174 -12.27 -4.47 -14.25
N GLY A 175 -12.83 -3.44 -14.90
CA GLY A 175 -13.79 -2.51 -14.32
C GLY A 175 -13.20 -1.56 -13.26
N MET A 176 -11.86 -1.46 -13.18
CA MET A 176 -11.18 -0.57 -12.23
C MET A 176 -11.02 0.83 -12.83
N LYS A 177 -11.45 1.85 -12.06
CA LYS A 177 -11.22 3.27 -12.37
C LYS A 177 -10.04 3.76 -11.53
N LEU A 178 -8.86 3.86 -12.13
CA LEU A 178 -7.65 4.33 -11.45
C LEU A 178 -6.82 5.22 -12.37
N ARG A 179 -6.01 6.08 -11.75
CA ARG A 179 -4.98 6.86 -12.43
C ARG A 179 -3.64 6.14 -12.33
N VAL A 180 -2.86 6.13 -13.40
CA VAL A 180 -1.48 5.64 -13.40
C VAL A 180 -0.56 6.83 -13.52
N VAL A 181 0.44 6.89 -12.66
CA VAL A 181 1.45 7.96 -12.60
C VAL A 181 2.83 7.32 -12.60
N ARG A 182 3.73 7.77 -13.46
CA ARG A 182 5.13 7.43 -13.34
C ARG A 182 5.85 8.46 -12.49
N LEU A 183 6.56 7.98 -11.48
CA LEU A 183 7.38 8.82 -10.62
C LEU A 183 8.76 8.98 -11.25
N ASP A 184 9.30 10.18 -11.15
CA ASP A 184 10.70 10.46 -11.44
C ASP A 184 11.61 9.95 -10.30
N SER A 185 12.91 9.90 -10.57
CA SER A 185 13.92 9.67 -9.53
C SER A 185 15.21 10.40 -9.88
N PRO A 186 15.75 11.22 -8.97
CA PRO A 186 17.08 11.82 -9.13
C PRO A 186 18.21 10.82 -8.82
N TYR A 187 17.87 9.58 -8.47
CA TYR A 187 18.81 8.52 -8.06
C TYR A 187 18.80 7.30 -9.00
N PRO A 188 18.90 7.48 -10.34
CA PRO A 188 18.80 6.37 -11.29
C PRO A 188 19.97 5.38 -11.19
N HIS A 189 21.08 5.80 -10.58
CA HIS A 189 22.28 4.99 -10.35
C HIS A 189 22.16 4.06 -9.13
N ILE A 190 21.24 4.32 -8.20
CA ILE A 190 21.06 3.49 -7.00
C ILE A 190 20.05 2.39 -7.32
N LYS A 191 20.54 1.18 -7.59
CA LYS A 191 19.73 0.00 -7.89
C LYS A 191 20.18 -1.21 -7.09
N THR A 192 19.25 -1.97 -6.56
CA THR A 192 19.54 -3.25 -5.87
C THR A 192 20.42 -4.16 -6.73
N THR A 193 20.13 -4.26 -8.03
CA THR A 193 20.91 -5.12 -8.95
C THR A 193 22.37 -4.69 -9.08
N ARG A 194 22.65 -3.39 -8.99
CA ARG A 194 24.02 -2.87 -9.01
C ARG A 194 24.74 -3.17 -7.70
N ILE A 195 24.07 -2.89 -6.56
CA ILE A 195 24.61 -3.16 -5.23
C ILE A 195 25.00 -4.63 -5.10
N LEU A 196 24.15 -5.55 -5.60
CA LEU A 196 24.40 -6.99 -5.54
C LEU A 196 25.52 -7.49 -6.46
N LYS A 197 25.94 -6.72 -7.44
CA LYS A 197 27.10 -7.08 -8.30
C LYS A 197 28.42 -6.65 -7.68
N GLU A 198 28.37 -5.77 -6.69
CA GLU A 198 29.54 -5.24 -5.98
C GLU A 198 29.82 -6.02 -4.69
N LEU A 199 28.94 -6.97 -4.29
CA LEU A 199 29.10 -7.93 -3.18
C LEU A 199 29.62 -9.27 -3.69
#